data_238b2f7a0ca953d0bccb85a8046816d9
#
_entry.id   238b2f7a0ca953d0bccb85a8046816d9
#
_cell.length_a   1.000
_cell.length_b   1.000
_cell.length_c   1.000
_cell.angle_alpha   90.00
_cell.angle_beta   90.00
_cell.angle_gamma   90.00
#
_symmetry.space_group_name_H-M   'P 1'
#
loop_
_entity.id
_entity.type
_entity.pdbx_description
1 polymer ?
#
loop_
_entity_poly.entity_id
_entity_poly.type
_entity_poly.pdbx_seq_one_letter_code
_entity_poly.pdbx_strand_id
1 'polypeptide(L)'
;MRVSSNQMSNNYLRQLNNAYGRQQKLMEKTDGSDIHRPSDNPVNCVRTMLFNSSLVQNEQFTSNLNDAVSWMKSTDSAMSQIADQLKTITERVSQSANSYQSASDMKATANEVTEIINQIVSVANGQLGDRYIFSGQSDKIRPYSSDSTGAITTTVENKIDLYSLDEDQKRTFGTEKLVVMTGSDGNTYYANPSNGEVYEKSYVTSQTKDKTPAEASIGNLTGGLFDATGTGRPFDHINTDGQYVGTGTTSIPYTDTVGGITLTLSTSTKTVVKYNGDLNKISMPIQNGGAKPESDSVNMTGADLFGTDIFGGQGSSLLNDLFEIRDKISAGDVHWLSETGITLANNSHDYVINKESEIGGRLSSYEMTKSIFEDNNTVITGDISGVSDAKVDEVITDLQMAEIVYRLSLSVGSKILPPSLADYL
;
A
#
# COMPACT_ATOMS: atom_id res chain seq x y z
N MET A 1 84.87 -7.32 26.91
CA MET A 1 83.97 -6.20 27.33
C MET A 1 83.19 -5.48 26.18
N ARG A 2 83.77 -5.33 24.99
CA ARG A 2 83.04 -4.62 23.87
C ARG A 2 81.80 -5.36 23.38
N VAL A 3 81.74 -6.68 23.37
CA VAL A 3 80.59 -7.46 22.94
C VAL A 3 79.41 -7.32 23.92
N SER A 4 79.65 -7.23 25.21
CA SER A 4 78.62 -7.04 26.23
C SER A 4 77.97 -5.63 26.18
N SER A 5 78.76 -4.59 25.85
CA SER A 5 78.30 -3.22 25.73
C SER A 5 77.35 -3.03 24.50
N ASN A 6 77.77 -3.60 23.35
CA ASN A 6 76.90 -3.56 22.16
C ASN A 6 75.59 -4.37 22.34
N GLN A 7 75.69 -5.48 23.08
CA GLN A 7 74.48 -6.28 23.37
C GLN A 7 73.54 -5.55 24.33
N MET A 8 74.07 -4.84 25.31
CA MET A 8 73.30 -3.99 26.23
C MET A 8 72.65 -2.84 25.52
N SER A 9 73.35 -2.13 24.62
CA SER A 9 72.77 -1.05 23.76
C SER A 9 71.71 -1.58 22.87
N ASN A 10 71.90 -2.71 22.19
CA ASN A 10 70.88 -3.29 21.33
C ASN A 10 69.60 -3.73 22.08
N ASN A 11 69.79 -4.30 23.28
CA ASN A 11 68.64 -4.66 24.12
C ASN A 11 67.90 -3.43 24.62
N TYR A 12 68.63 -2.38 25.00
CA TYR A 12 68.03 -1.11 25.41
C TYR A 12 67.22 -0.48 24.26
N LEU A 13 67.80 -0.35 23.05
CA LEU A 13 67.12 0.19 21.88
C LEU A 13 65.87 -0.61 21.53
N ARG A 14 65.90 -1.93 21.67
CA ARG A 14 64.74 -2.79 21.47
C ARG A 14 63.63 -2.51 22.50
N GLN A 15 64.01 -2.35 23.79
CA GLN A 15 63.06 -2.00 24.85
C GLN A 15 62.46 -0.59 24.65
N LEU A 16 63.29 0.39 24.25
CA LEU A 16 62.82 1.75 23.95
C LEU A 16 61.84 1.77 22.79
N ASN A 17 62.15 1.06 21.69
CA ASN A 17 61.22 0.94 20.55
C ASN A 17 59.92 0.24 20.93
N ASN A 18 59.97 -0.76 21.81
CA ASN A 18 58.78 -1.43 22.33
C ASN A 18 57.95 -0.48 23.21
N ALA A 19 58.58 0.33 24.06
CA ALA A 19 57.88 1.33 24.87
C ALA A 19 57.22 2.42 24.01
N TYR A 20 57.94 2.90 23.00
CA TYR A 20 57.41 3.84 22.04
C TYR A 20 56.22 3.26 21.26
N GLY A 21 56.35 2.02 20.74
CA GLY A 21 55.27 1.35 20.04
C GLY A 21 54.05 1.09 20.93
N ARG A 22 54.26 0.83 22.24
CA ARG A 22 53.14 0.72 23.20
C ARG A 22 52.44 2.06 23.43
N GLN A 23 53.21 3.14 23.60
CA GLN A 23 52.66 4.48 23.74
C GLN A 23 51.84 4.88 22.51
N GLN A 24 52.38 4.63 21.30
CA GLN A 24 51.68 4.92 20.06
C GLN A 24 50.32 4.14 19.96
N LYS A 25 50.30 2.86 20.28
CA LYS A 25 49.10 2.05 20.31
C LYS A 25 48.03 2.59 21.28
N LEU A 26 48.47 3.01 22.48
CA LEU A 26 47.57 3.59 23.47
C LEU A 26 47.05 4.96 23.02
N MET A 27 47.89 5.73 22.31
CA MET A 27 47.49 6.99 21.73
C MET A 27 46.45 6.81 20.58
N GLU A 28 46.59 5.78 19.76
CA GLU A 28 45.58 5.40 18.76
C GLU A 28 44.21 5.12 19.44
N LYS A 29 44.19 4.46 20.59
CA LYS A 29 42.96 4.11 21.32
C LYS A 29 42.29 5.29 22.05
N THR A 30 42.93 6.46 22.11
CA THR A 30 42.29 7.67 22.71
C THR A 30 41.15 8.24 21.91
N ASP A 31 40.95 7.80 20.66
CA ASP A 31 39.78 8.11 19.86
C ASP A 31 38.50 7.36 20.29
N GLY A 32 38.61 6.47 21.26
CA GLY A 32 37.49 5.69 21.80
C GLY A 32 37.34 4.30 21.20
N SER A 33 38.16 3.92 20.20
CA SER A 33 38.12 2.59 19.59
C SER A 33 39.20 1.66 20.13
N ASP A 34 38.81 0.43 20.50
CA ASP A 34 39.78 -0.61 20.89
C ASP A 34 40.40 -1.34 19.69
N ILE A 35 39.74 -1.29 18.53
CA ILE A 35 40.08 -2.04 17.32
C ILE A 35 40.31 -1.08 16.14
N HIS A 36 41.59 -0.86 15.80
CA HIS A 36 41.99 -0.06 14.63
C HIS A 36 42.38 -0.95 13.44
N ARG A 37 42.88 -2.15 13.74
CA ARG A 37 43.35 -3.11 12.74
C ARG A 37 42.79 -4.50 13.03
N PRO A 38 42.48 -5.31 12.01
CA PRO A 38 42.02 -6.69 12.21
C PRO A 38 43.02 -7.53 13.05
N SER A 39 44.31 -7.16 13.06
CA SER A 39 45.34 -7.82 13.84
C SER A 39 45.29 -7.53 15.35
N ASP A 40 44.61 -6.45 15.76
CA ASP A 40 44.57 -6.06 17.18
C ASP A 40 43.68 -7.01 17.98
N ASN A 41 42.51 -7.34 17.46
CA ASN A 41 41.64 -8.39 17.99
C ASN A 41 40.78 -9.00 16.83
N PRO A 42 41.25 -10.08 16.19
CA PRO A 42 40.57 -10.66 15.03
C PRO A 42 39.17 -11.13 15.34
N VAL A 43 38.91 -11.64 16.54
CA VAL A 43 37.57 -12.13 16.92
C VAL A 43 36.60 -11.00 17.08
N ASN A 44 36.97 -9.95 17.80
CA ASN A 44 36.13 -8.78 17.98
C ASN A 44 35.96 -8.00 16.69
N CYS A 45 37.00 -7.92 15.85
CA CYS A 45 36.91 -7.31 14.52
C CYS A 45 35.85 -7.98 13.66
N VAL A 46 35.81 -9.32 13.60
CA VAL A 46 34.77 -10.05 12.85
C VAL A 46 33.39 -9.82 13.45
N ARG A 47 33.24 -9.79 14.77
CA ARG A 47 31.96 -9.49 15.44
C ARG A 47 31.47 -8.08 15.10
N THR A 48 32.37 -7.08 15.19
CA THR A 48 32.03 -5.69 14.83
C THR A 48 31.60 -5.56 13.37
N MET A 49 32.27 -6.28 12.45
CA MET A 49 31.86 -6.30 11.04
C MET A 49 30.48 -6.92 10.85
N LEU A 50 30.16 -8.02 11.56
CA LEU A 50 28.83 -8.65 11.48
C LEU A 50 27.76 -7.73 12.06
N PHE A 51 27.99 -7.11 13.21
CA PHE A 51 27.06 -6.16 13.81
C PHE A 51 26.85 -4.93 12.94
N ASN A 52 27.91 -4.35 12.36
CA ASN A 52 27.80 -3.24 11.43
C ASN A 52 27.01 -3.62 10.18
N SER A 53 27.21 -4.82 9.63
CA SER A 53 26.41 -5.30 8.50
C SER A 53 24.93 -5.43 8.89
N SER A 54 24.64 -5.95 10.07
CA SER A 54 23.27 -6.06 10.58
C SER A 54 22.66 -4.68 10.85
N LEU A 55 23.44 -3.73 11.37
CA LEU A 55 23.01 -2.36 11.62
C LEU A 55 22.61 -1.68 10.31
N VAL A 56 23.46 -1.72 9.28
CA VAL A 56 23.18 -1.11 7.96
C VAL A 56 21.92 -1.73 7.33
N GLN A 57 21.74 -3.05 7.44
CA GLN A 57 20.52 -3.70 6.94
C GLN A 57 19.28 -3.22 7.70
N ASN A 58 19.38 -3.13 9.02
CA ASN A 58 18.27 -2.72 9.86
C ASN A 58 17.92 -1.24 9.66
N GLU A 59 18.91 -0.37 9.48
CA GLU A 59 18.72 1.04 9.11
C GLU A 59 18.00 1.17 7.76
N GLN A 60 18.37 0.34 6.77
CA GLN A 60 17.69 0.34 5.48
C GLN A 60 16.22 -0.11 5.62
N PHE A 61 15.94 -1.14 6.41
CA PHE A 61 14.57 -1.56 6.68
C PHE A 61 13.78 -0.48 7.43
N THR A 62 14.40 0.20 8.40
CA THR A 62 13.78 1.33 9.10
C THR A 62 13.47 2.48 8.14
N SER A 63 14.34 2.78 7.20
CA SER A 63 14.08 3.78 6.15
C SER A 63 12.89 3.38 5.27
N ASN A 64 12.86 2.14 4.80
CA ASN A 64 11.76 1.62 4.00
C ASN A 64 10.42 1.68 4.77
N LEU A 65 10.44 1.37 6.07
CA LEU A 65 9.28 1.47 6.95
C LEU A 65 8.80 2.91 7.13
N ASN A 66 9.70 3.88 7.24
CA ASN A 66 9.35 5.30 7.33
C ASN A 66 8.63 5.77 6.07
N ASP A 67 9.14 5.38 4.89
CA ASP A 67 8.51 5.71 3.61
C ASP A 67 7.14 5.03 3.48
N ALA A 68 7.04 3.75 3.84
CA ALA A 68 5.80 2.98 3.84
C ALA A 68 4.74 3.58 4.77
N VAL A 69 5.11 3.91 6.01
CA VAL A 69 4.21 4.53 7.01
C VAL A 69 3.74 5.90 6.53
N SER A 70 4.62 6.70 5.94
CA SER A 70 4.27 8.02 5.40
C SER A 70 3.27 7.90 4.25
N TRP A 71 3.48 6.92 3.36
CA TRP A 71 2.56 6.64 2.26
C TRP A 71 1.18 6.18 2.77
N MET A 72 1.16 5.21 3.67
CA MET A 72 -0.09 4.68 4.24
C MET A 72 -0.87 5.74 5.02
N LYS A 73 -0.20 6.61 5.80
CA LYS A 73 -0.86 7.74 6.48
C LYS A 73 -1.51 8.72 5.52
N SER A 74 -0.86 9.00 4.39
CA SER A 74 -1.44 9.86 3.36
C SER A 74 -2.63 9.19 2.68
N THR A 75 -2.56 7.88 2.45
CA THR A 75 -3.67 7.08 1.91
C THR A 75 -4.85 7.06 2.88
N ASP A 76 -4.62 6.76 4.14
CA ASP A 76 -5.61 6.73 5.21
C ASP A 76 -6.34 8.07 5.34
N SER A 77 -5.59 9.18 5.40
CA SER A 77 -6.17 10.53 5.44
C SER A 77 -7.03 10.85 4.21
N ALA A 78 -6.61 10.42 3.02
CA ALA A 78 -7.40 10.62 1.80
C ALA A 78 -8.68 9.79 1.82
N MET A 79 -8.63 8.54 2.30
CA MET A 79 -9.78 7.66 2.41
C MET A 79 -10.79 8.16 3.43
N SER A 80 -10.33 8.65 4.57
CA SER A 80 -11.19 9.27 5.59
C SER A 80 -11.96 10.48 5.02
N GLN A 81 -11.29 11.33 4.24
CA GLN A 81 -11.96 12.45 3.56
C GLN A 81 -13.01 11.97 2.54
N ILE A 82 -12.71 10.91 1.78
CA ILE A 82 -13.66 10.33 0.83
C ILE A 82 -14.86 9.74 1.57
N ALA A 83 -14.65 9.03 2.67
CA ALA A 83 -15.72 8.46 3.49
C ALA A 83 -16.66 9.55 4.06
N ASP A 84 -16.13 10.66 4.55
CA ASP A 84 -16.92 11.80 5.01
C ASP A 84 -17.79 12.40 3.88
N GLN A 85 -17.25 12.48 2.67
CA GLN A 85 -17.98 12.97 1.50
C GLN A 85 -19.07 11.98 1.04
N LEU A 86 -18.79 10.67 1.08
CA LEU A 86 -19.79 9.64 0.79
C LEU A 86 -20.93 9.65 1.80
N LYS A 87 -20.63 9.88 3.08
CA LYS A 87 -21.64 10.08 4.10
C LYS A 87 -22.56 11.27 3.74
N THR A 88 -21.99 12.38 3.30
CA THR A 88 -22.75 13.55 2.86
C THR A 88 -23.64 13.20 1.65
N ILE A 89 -23.15 12.43 0.68
CA ILE A 89 -23.97 11.94 -0.43
C ILE A 89 -25.13 11.10 0.09
N THR A 90 -24.91 10.18 1.04
CA THR A 90 -25.96 9.35 1.63
C THR A 90 -27.06 10.21 2.28
N GLU A 91 -26.68 11.27 2.97
CA GLU A 91 -27.63 12.24 3.55
C GLU A 91 -28.46 12.95 2.47
N ARG A 92 -27.82 13.37 1.35
CA ARG A 92 -28.51 14.00 0.23
C ARG A 92 -29.46 13.03 -0.51
N VAL A 93 -29.05 11.78 -0.68
CA VAL A 93 -29.90 10.72 -1.24
C VAL A 93 -31.11 10.50 -0.37
N SER A 94 -30.93 10.35 0.95
CA SER A 94 -32.03 10.17 1.90
C SER A 94 -32.99 11.37 1.91
N GLN A 95 -32.45 12.60 1.79
CA GLN A 95 -33.26 13.80 1.65
C GLN A 95 -34.06 13.80 0.32
N SER A 96 -33.44 13.39 -0.77
CA SER A 96 -34.04 13.35 -2.10
C SER A 96 -35.06 12.21 -2.28
N ALA A 97 -34.95 11.15 -1.49
CA ALA A 97 -35.92 10.05 -1.46
C ALA A 97 -37.28 10.45 -0.84
N ASN A 98 -37.37 11.62 -0.19
CA ASN A 98 -38.62 12.12 0.33
C ASN A 98 -39.44 12.82 -0.77
N SER A 99 -40.72 12.46 -0.89
CA SER A 99 -41.64 12.86 -1.98
C SER A 99 -42.05 14.33 -1.99
N TYR A 100 -41.57 15.17 -1.08
CA TYR A 100 -41.96 16.56 -0.93
C TYR A 100 -41.04 17.58 -1.60
N GLN A 101 -40.00 17.14 -2.30
CA GLN A 101 -39.05 18.04 -2.96
C GLN A 101 -39.57 18.49 -4.33
N SER A 102 -39.38 19.78 -4.67
CA SER A 102 -39.69 20.29 -6.00
C SER A 102 -38.66 19.84 -7.03
N ALA A 103 -39.01 19.82 -8.32
CA ALA A 103 -38.09 19.49 -9.39
C ALA A 103 -36.85 20.43 -9.44
N SER A 104 -36.99 21.68 -8.96
CA SER A 104 -35.87 22.63 -8.88
C SER A 104 -34.91 22.27 -7.73
N ASP A 105 -35.46 21.82 -6.59
CA ASP A 105 -34.67 21.42 -5.44
C ASP A 105 -33.91 20.14 -5.74
N MET A 106 -34.51 19.16 -6.41
CA MET A 106 -33.88 17.95 -6.90
C MET A 106 -32.67 18.25 -7.82
N LYS A 107 -32.85 19.21 -8.77
CA LYS A 107 -31.72 19.63 -9.61
C LYS A 107 -30.63 20.32 -8.84
N ALA A 108 -30.94 21.13 -7.83
CA ALA A 108 -29.96 21.77 -6.97
C ALA A 108 -29.18 20.73 -6.17
N THR A 109 -29.86 19.74 -5.60
CA THR A 109 -29.23 18.62 -4.91
C THR A 109 -28.35 17.77 -5.84
N ALA A 110 -28.78 17.51 -7.08
CA ALA A 110 -27.98 16.81 -8.07
C ALA A 110 -26.68 17.58 -8.43
N ASN A 111 -26.76 18.90 -8.52
CA ASN A 111 -25.55 19.73 -8.72
C ASN A 111 -24.61 19.67 -7.50
N GLU A 112 -25.15 19.72 -6.29
CA GLU A 112 -24.36 19.56 -5.05
C GLU A 112 -23.66 18.19 -5.03
N VAL A 113 -24.37 17.12 -5.35
CA VAL A 113 -23.78 15.77 -5.45
C VAL A 113 -22.68 15.73 -6.51
N THR A 114 -22.83 16.43 -7.65
CA THR A 114 -21.79 16.53 -8.67
C THR A 114 -20.53 17.18 -8.12
N GLU A 115 -20.65 18.26 -7.34
CA GLU A 115 -19.51 18.92 -6.72
C GLU A 115 -18.83 18.03 -5.68
N ILE A 116 -19.59 17.26 -4.91
CA ILE A 116 -19.02 16.28 -3.96
C ILE A 116 -18.27 15.19 -4.71
N ILE A 117 -18.80 14.66 -5.81
CA ILE A 117 -18.09 13.67 -6.64
C ILE A 117 -16.79 14.27 -7.21
N ASN A 118 -16.82 15.53 -7.68
CA ASN A 118 -15.60 16.22 -8.13
C ASN A 118 -14.55 16.33 -7.00
N GLN A 119 -14.98 16.60 -5.77
CA GLN A 119 -14.10 16.65 -4.60
C GLN A 119 -13.53 15.27 -4.29
N ILE A 120 -14.33 14.20 -4.29
CA ILE A 120 -13.89 12.81 -4.10
C ILE A 120 -12.77 12.47 -5.10
N VAL A 121 -12.97 12.78 -6.38
CA VAL A 121 -11.96 12.50 -7.40
C VAL A 121 -10.73 13.41 -7.26
N SER A 122 -10.91 14.65 -6.80
CA SER A 122 -9.77 15.52 -6.49
C SER A 122 -8.90 14.92 -5.38
N VAL A 123 -9.51 14.38 -4.32
CA VAL A 123 -8.79 13.68 -3.25
C VAL A 123 -8.15 12.39 -3.78
N ALA A 124 -8.85 11.63 -4.62
CA ALA A 124 -8.31 10.43 -5.26
C ALA A 124 -7.15 10.71 -6.23
N ASN A 125 -7.05 11.92 -6.77
CA ASN A 125 -5.90 12.42 -7.52
C ASN A 125 -4.82 13.06 -6.62
N GLY A 126 -4.87 12.82 -5.31
CA GLY A 126 -3.89 13.31 -4.35
C GLY A 126 -2.49 12.79 -4.62
N GLN A 127 -1.50 13.61 -4.28
CA GLN A 127 -0.08 13.30 -4.48
C GLN A 127 0.67 13.35 -3.14
N LEU A 128 1.66 12.47 -3.02
CA LEU A 128 2.70 12.55 -1.99
C LEU A 128 4.03 12.90 -2.69
N GLY A 129 4.47 14.14 -2.53
CA GLY A 129 5.58 14.69 -3.34
C GLY A 129 5.17 14.81 -4.80
N ASP A 130 5.79 14.04 -5.68
CA ASP A 130 5.55 14.01 -7.13
C ASP A 130 4.87 12.73 -7.63
N ARG A 131 4.30 11.94 -6.71
CA ARG A 131 3.73 10.60 -6.97
C ARG A 131 2.27 10.56 -6.55
N TYR A 132 1.40 10.07 -7.43
CA TYR A 132 -0.02 9.85 -7.14
C TYR A 132 -0.22 8.66 -6.20
N ILE A 133 -1.04 8.86 -5.16
CA ILE A 133 -1.23 7.87 -4.09
C ILE A 133 -1.95 6.61 -4.60
N PHE A 134 -2.98 6.78 -5.46
CA PHE A 134 -3.88 5.72 -5.89
C PHE A 134 -3.60 5.20 -7.32
N SER A 135 -2.46 5.53 -7.92
CA SER A 135 -2.14 5.16 -9.30
C SER A 135 -1.42 3.81 -9.47
N GLY A 136 -1.30 3.03 -8.41
CA GLY A 136 -0.55 1.78 -8.45
C GLY A 136 0.95 1.99 -8.60
N GLN A 137 1.62 1.19 -9.42
CA GLN A 137 3.03 1.37 -9.77
C GLN A 137 3.26 2.48 -10.79
N SER A 138 2.22 2.87 -11.54
CA SER A 138 2.26 3.99 -12.49
C SER A 138 2.08 5.35 -11.82
N ASP A 139 2.80 5.59 -10.74
CA ASP A 139 2.64 6.69 -9.80
C ASP A 139 2.86 8.11 -10.37
N LYS A 140 3.37 8.22 -11.59
CA LYS A 140 3.47 9.48 -12.37
C LYS A 140 2.24 9.77 -13.25
N ILE A 141 1.35 8.79 -13.39
CA ILE A 141 0.14 8.93 -14.20
C ILE A 141 -1.01 9.32 -13.27
N ARG A 142 -1.74 10.37 -13.65
CA ARG A 142 -2.91 10.81 -12.90
C ARG A 142 -4.01 9.74 -12.92
N PRO A 143 -4.49 9.26 -11.76
CA PRO A 143 -5.46 8.16 -11.68
C PRO A 143 -6.76 8.45 -12.42
N TYR A 144 -7.30 9.66 -12.29
CA TYR A 144 -8.57 10.06 -12.87
C TYR A 144 -8.40 11.34 -13.67
N SER A 145 -8.80 11.31 -14.95
CA SER A 145 -8.70 12.48 -15.83
C SER A 145 -9.68 13.58 -15.41
N SER A 146 -9.23 14.82 -15.50
CA SER A 146 -10.08 15.99 -15.36
C SER A 146 -9.79 16.98 -16.49
N ASP A 147 -10.78 17.78 -16.85
CA ASP A 147 -10.63 18.85 -17.83
C ASP A 147 -9.83 20.06 -17.28
N SER A 148 -9.70 21.09 -18.09
CA SER A 148 -8.97 22.32 -17.73
C SER A 148 -9.64 23.10 -16.59
N THR A 149 -10.88 22.82 -16.24
CA THR A 149 -11.65 23.46 -15.14
C THR A 149 -11.54 22.66 -13.85
N GLY A 150 -10.93 21.46 -13.89
CA GLY A 150 -10.84 20.53 -12.76
C GLY A 150 -12.04 19.57 -12.65
N ALA A 151 -13.04 19.70 -13.53
CA ALA A 151 -14.14 18.77 -13.59
C ALA A 151 -13.68 17.41 -14.15
N ILE A 152 -14.27 16.32 -13.63
CA ILE A 152 -13.92 14.95 -14.02
C ILE A 152 -14.27 14.75 -15.49
N THR A 153 -13.35 14.15 -16.24
CA THR A 153 -13.65 13.70 -17.59
C THR A 153 -14.49 12.43 -17.52
N THR A 154 -15.74 12.54 -17.89
CA THR A 154 -16.67 11.40 -17.97
C THR A 154 -16.91 11.03 -19.44
N THR A 155 -17.15 9.76 -19.68
CA THR A 155 -17.63 9.26 -20.96
C THR A 155 -19.04 8.71 -20.78
N VAL A 156 -19.86 8.79 -21.84
CA VAL A 156 -21.19 8.21 -21.83
C VAL A 156 -21.13 6.91 -22.61
N GLU A 157 -21.40 5.81 -21.94
CA GLU A 157 -21.25 4.46 -22.49
C GLU A 157 -22.52 3.63 -22.25
N ASN A 158 -22.82 2.73 -23.17
CA ASN A 158 -23.83 1.71 -22.91
C ASN A 158 -23.22 0.63 -22.04
N LYS A 159 -23.68 0.54 -20.80
CA LYS A 159 -23.26 -0.49 -19.86
C LYS A 159 -24.40 -1.41 -19.49
N ILE A 160 -24.02 -2.60 -19.05
CA ILE A 160 -24.95 -3.57 -18.51
C ILE A 160 -25.54 -3.01 -17.22
N ASP A 161 -26.84 -3.20 -17.05
CA ASP A 161 -27.49 -2.87 -15.79
C ASP A 161 -27.13 -3.89 -14.73
N LEU A 162 -26.67 -3.38 -13.58
CA LEU A 162 -26.25 -4.17 -12.45
C LEU A 162 -27.13 -3.88 -11.24
N TYR A 163 -27.41 -4.89 -10.45
CA TYR A 163 -28.07 -4.78 -9.17
C TYR A 163 -27.03 -4.98 -8.05
N SER A 164 -26.82 -3.95 -7.23
CA SER A 164 -25.91 -4.01 -6.08
C SER A 164 -26.57 -4.73 -4.91
N LEU A 165 -25.84 -5.66 -4.30
CA LEU A 165 -26.31 -6.49 -3.20
C LEU A 165 -25.94 -5.85 -1.85
N ASP A 166 -26.81 -6.03 -0.85
CA ASP A 166 -26.48 -5.73 0.53
C ASP A 166 -25.50 -6.78 1.12
N GLU A 167 -24.97 -6.57 2.32
CA GLU A 167 -23.98 -7.46 2.93
C GLU A 167 -24.48 -8.91 3.15
N ASP A 168 -25.75 -9.09 3.48
CA ASP A 168 -26.34 -10.43 3.65
C ASP A 168 -26.55 -11.12 2.30
N GLN A 169 -26.95 -10.35 1.31
CA GLN A 169 -27.08 -10.83 -0.07
C GLN A 169 -25.71 -11.17 -0.68
N LYS A 170 -24.68 -10.36 -0.46
CA LYS A 170 -23.29 -10.67 -0.88
C LYS A 170 -22.82 -12.01 -0.31
N ARG A 171 -23.04 -12.26 0.97
CA ARG A 171 -22.74 -13.56 1.60
C ARG A 171 -23.52 -14.71 0.99
N THR A 172 -24.77 -14.44 0.61
CA THR A 172 -25.66 -15.47 0.05
C THR A 172 -25.30 -15.81 -1.39
N PHE A 173 -25.01 -14.81 -2.23
CA PHE A 173 -24.78 -15.01 -3.66
C PHE A 173 -23.28 -15.12 -4.02
N GLY A 174 -22.37 -14.80 -3.10
CA GLY A 174 -20.92 -14.88 -3.34
C GLY A 174 -20.38 -13.86 -4.34
N THR A 175 -21.10 -12.77 -4.57
CA THR A 175 -20.73 -11.66 -5.49
C THR A 175 -21.24 -10.34 -4.94
N GLU A 176 -20.67 -9.23 -5.38
CA GLU A 176 -21.09 -7.89 -4.97
C GLU A 176 -22.32 -7.39 -5.76
N LYS A 177 -22.44 -7.81 -7.02
CA LYS A 177 -23.46 -7.35 -7.95
C LYS A 177 -24.02 -8.50 -8.77
N LEU A 178 -25.29 -8.40 -9.16
CA LEU A 178 -25.97 -9.29 -10.10
C LEU A 178 -26.26 -8.54 -11.40
N VAL A 179 -26.24 -9.25 -12.51
CA VAL A 179 -26.56 -8.70 -13.83
C VAL A 179 -28.08 -8.68 -14.01
N VAL A 180 -28.62 -7.55 -14.43
CA VAL A 180 -30.05 -7.39 -14.69
C VAL A 180 -30.41 -7.89 -16.08
N MET A 181 -31.44 -8.72 -16.15
CA MET A 181 -31.97 -9.26 -17.39
C MET A 181 -33.48 -9.07 -17.44
N THR A 182 -34.00 -8.86 -18.65
CA THR A 182 -35.44 -8.73 -18.90
C THR A 182 -35.93 -10.01 -19.57
N GLY A 183 -36.93 -10.63 -18.99
CA GLY A 183 -37.57 -11.81 -19.56
C GLY A 183 -38.58 -11.48 -20.65
N SER A 184 -38.82 -12.43 -21.57
CA SER A 184 -39.87 -12.34 -22.58
C SER A 184 -41.30 -12.25 -21.99
N ASP A 185 -41.44 -12.56 -20.73
CA ASP A 185 -42.66 -12.41 -19.93
C ASP A 185 -42.83 -11.02 -19.31
N GLY A 186 -41.89 -10.12 -19.55
CA GLY A 186 -41.86 -8.76 -19.01
C GLY A 186 -41.34 -8.63 -17.58
N ASN A 187 -40.90 -9.74 -16.96
CA ASN A 187 -40.34 -9.73 -15.62
C ASN A 187 -38.85 -9.45 -15.62
N THR A 188 -38.34 -8.94 -14.49
CA THR A 188 -36.93 -8.71 -14.28
C THR A 188 -36.30 -9.94 -13.59
N TYR A 189 -35.15 -10.35 -14.08
CA TYR A 189 -34.35 -11.43 -13.61
C TYR A 189 -32.95 -10.94 -13.25
N TYR A 190 -32.27 -11.66 -12.38
CA TYR A 190 -30.90 -11.35 -11.97
C TYR A 190 -30.01 -12.56 -12.22
N ALA A 191 -28.95 -12.38 -12.95
CA ALA A 191 -27.96 -13.42 -13.21
C ALA A 191 -26.71 -13.20 -12.35
N ASN A 192 -26.24 -14.27 -11.73
CA ASN A 192 -24.98 -14.22 -10.96
C ASN A 192 -23.80 -14.32 -11.94
N PRO A 193 -22.90 -13.31 -11.95
CA PRO A 193 -21.76 -13.30 -12.86
C PRO A 193 -20.76 -14.40 -12.57
N SER A 194 -20.69 -14.92 -11.32
CA SER A 194 -19.68 -15.89 -10.92
C SER A 194 -20.01 -17.32 -11.37
N ASN A 195 -21.31 -17.69 -11.41
CA ASN A 195 -21.74 -19.07 -11.71
C ASN A 195 -22.77 -19.19 -12.84
N GLY A 196 -23.29 -18.05 -13.34
CA GLY A 196 -24.30 -18.01 -14.40
C GLY A 196 -25.73 -18.39 -13.97
N GLU A 197 -25.98 -18.62 -12.69
CA GLU A 197 -27.32 -18.90 -12.16
C GLU A 197 -28.23 -17.69 -12.29
N VAL A 198 -29.49 -17.92 -12.65
CA VAL A 198 -30.50 -16.88 -12.85
C VAL A 198 -31.59 -16.99 -11.79
N TYR A 199 -31.96 -15.85 -11.23
CA TYR A 199 -32.94 -15.73 -10.15
C TYR A 199 -34.04 -14.74 -10.52
N GLU A 200 -35.25 -14.96 -10.02
CA GLU A 200 -36.31 -13.97 -10.08
C GLU A 200 -36.04 -12.79 -9.16
N LYS A 201 -36.46 -11.58 -9.56
CA LYS A 201 -36.36 -10.37 -8.72
C LYS A 201 -36.97 -10.60 -7.33
N SER A 202 -38.14 -11.24 -7.26
CA SER A 202 -38.86 -11.55 -6.03
C SER A 202 -37.99 -12.29 -4.99
N TYR A 203 -37.19 -13.24 -5.45
CA TYR A 203 -36.28 -14.01 -4.56
C TYR A 203 -35.10 -13.15 -4.10
N VAL A 204 -34.46 -12.41 -4.99
CA VAL A 204 -33.28 -11.59 -4.67
C VAL A 204 -33.62 -10.49 -3.68
N THR A 205 -34.77 -9.83 -3.86
CA THR A 205 -35.22 -8.71 -3.01
C THR A 205 -35.93 -9.13 -1.73
N SER A 206 -36.25 -10.44 -1.56
CA SER A 206 -36.87 -10.96 -0.36
C SER A 206 -35.92 -10.95 0.85
N GLN A 207 -36.37 -10.46 1.98
CA GLN A 207 -35.65 -10.50 3.25
C GLN A 207 -35.66 -11.89 3.92
N THR A 208 -36.68 -12.70 3.61
CA THR A 208 -36.80 -14.08 4.11
C THR A 208 -36.51 -15.05 2.98
N LYS A 209 -35.46 -15.85 3.11
CA LYS A 209 -35.06 -16.81 2.10
C LYS A 209 -35.39 -18.23 2.60
N ASP A 210 -36.53 -18.76 2.14
CA ASP A 210 -36.96 -20.12 2.44
C ASP A 210 -36.20 -21.19 1.63
N LYS A 211 -35.39 -20.76 0.62
CA LYS A 211 -34.63 -21.63 -0.27
C LYS A 211 -33.18 -21.14 -0.37
N THR A 212 -32.29 -22.10 -0.59
CA THR A 212 -30.89 -21.75 -0.97
C THR A 212 -30.85 -21.15 -2.39
N PRO A 213 -29.79 -20.40 -2.76
CA PRO A 213 -29.67 -19.87 -4.12
C PRO A 213 -29.81 -20.94 -5.20
N ALA A 214 -29.18 -22.10 -5.04
CA ALA A 214 -29.26 -23.20 -5.99
C ALA A 214 -30.69 -23.77 -6.15
N GLU A 215 -31.49 -23.76 -5.10
CA GLU A 215 -32.90 -24.19 -5.16
C GLU A 215 -33.85 -23.15 -5.71
N ALA A 216 -33.46 -21.87 -5.64
CA ALA A 216 -34.25 -20.75 -6.11
C ALA A 216 -33.88 -20.33 -7.56
N SER A 217 -32.78 -20.84 -8.08
CA SER A 217 -32.36 -20.62 -9.47
C SER A 217 -33.38 -21.21 -10.43
N ILE A 218 -33.79 -20.44 -11.43
CA ILE A 218 -34.62 -20.91 -12.55
C ILE A 218 -33.81 -21.68 -13.60
N GLY A 219 -32.49 -21.71 -13.48
CA GLY A 219 -31.54 -22.38 -14.33
C GLY A 219 -30.28 -21.55 -14.56
N ASN A 220 -29.39 -22.10 -15.36
CA ASN A 220 -28.11 -21.44 -15.70
C ASN A 220 -28.15 -20.93 -17.13
N LEU A 221 -27.46 -19.80 -17.37
CA LEU A 221 -27.23 -19.32 -18.73
C LEU A 221 -26.38 -20.34 -19.50
N THR A 222 -26.86 -20.74 -20.67
CA THR A 222 -26.28 -21.84 -21.46
C THR A 222 -24.89 -21.51 -22.04
N GLY A 223 -24.51 -20.28 -22.07
CA GLY A 223 -23.17 -19.84 -22.48
C GLY A 223 -22.23 -19.50 -21.33
N GLY A 224 -22.74 -19.41 -20.09
CA GLY A 224 -22.05 -18.80 -18.96
C GLY A 224 -21.77 -17.33 -19.26
N LEU A 225 -22.34 -16.40 -18.50
CA LEU A 225 -22.15 -14.97 -18.76
C LEU A 225 -20.67 -14.56 -18.67
N PHE A 226 -19.87 -15.28 -17.89
CA PHE A 226 -18.51 -14.91 -17.60
C PHE A 226 -17.64 -16.16 -17.35
N ASP A 227 -16.59 -16.29 -18.12
CA ASP A 227 -15.54 -17.25 -17.83
C ASP A 227 -14.47 -16.55 -16.98
N ALA A 228 -14.28 -17.00 -15.76
CA ALA A 228 -13.23 -16.52 -14.86
C ALA A 228 -11.81 -16.73 -15.40
N THR A 229 -11.67 -17.52 -16.48
CA THR A 229 -10.37 -17.85 -17.09
C THR A 229 -10.08 -17.09 -18.39
N GLY A 230 -11.03 -16.31 -18.92
CA GLY A 230 -10.83 -15.51 -20.13
C GLY A 230 -10.57 -16.28 -21.41
N THR A 231 -10.76 -17.61 -21.40
CA THR A 231 -10.47 -18.47 -22.54
C THR A 231 -11.74 -19.11 -23.11
N GLY A 232 -12.25 -18.51 -24.18
CA GLY A 232 -13.05 -19.27 -25.14
C GLY A 232 -14.57 -19.24 -24.98
N ARG A 233 -15.18 -18.13 -24.57
CA ARG A 233 -16.62 -17.99 -24.57
C ARG A 233 -17.14 -16.84 -25.42
N PRO A 234 -18.32 -16.98 -26.03
CA PRO A 234 -18.80 -16.10 -27.07
C PRO A 234 -19.42 -14.82 -26.53
N PHE A 235 -18.79 -14.16 -25.52
CA PHE A 235 -19.13 -12.79 -25.21
C PHE A 235 -18.23 -11.85 -25.99
N ASP A 236 -18.29 -11.95 -27.33
CA ASP A 236 -17.81 -10.93 -28.25
C ASP A 236 -18.47 -9.56 -28.02
N HIS A 237 -19.34 -9.46 -27.00
CA HIS A 237 -20.18 -8.29 -26.80
C HIS A 237 -19.95 -7.54 -25.50
N ILE A 238 -19.12 -8.06 -24.59
CA ILE A 238 -18.82 -7.41 -23.32
C ILE A 238 -17.31 -7.36 -23.15
N ASN A 239 -16.74 -6.14 -23.13
CA ASN A 239 -15.32 -5.96 -22.90
C ASN A 239 -14.99 -6.05 -21.39
N THR A 240 -13.69 -6.03 -21.08
CA THR A 240 -13.17 -6.04 -19.70
C THR A 240 -13.65 -4.87 -18.84
N ASP A 241 -14.17 -3.80 -19.47
CA ASP A 241 -14.68 -2.61 -18.77
C ASP A 241 -16.21 -2.68 -18.53
N GLY A 242 -16.86 -3.84 -18.82
CA GLY A 242 -18.30 -4.01 -18.68
C GLY A 242 -19.11 -3.30 -19.75
N GLN A 243 -18.45 -2.83 -20.81
CA GLN A 243 -19.12 -2.22 -21.95
C GLN A 243 -19.69 -3.30 -22.85
N TYR A 244 -20.90 -3.07 -23.33
CA TYR A 244 -21.46 -3.87 -24.40
C TYR A 244 -20.80 -3.49 -25.73
N VAL A 245 -19.97 -4.34 -26.28
CA VAL A 245 -19.30 -4.16 -27.59
C VAL A 245 -20.03 -5.01 -28.61
N GLY A 246 -20.88 -4.38 -29.43
CA GLY A 246 -21.52 -5.09 -30.54
C GLY A 246 -20.52 -5.36 -31.68
N THR A 247 -20.47 -6.57 -32.21
CA THR A 247 -19.81 -6.86 -33.47
C THR A 247 -20.69 -6.37 -34.63
N GLY A 248 -20.41 -5.15 -35.11
CA GLY A 248 -21.12 -4.55 -36.24
C GLY A 248 -22.02 -3.36 -35.85
N THR A 249 -22.52 -2.67 -36.82
CA THR A 249 -23.33 -1.42 -36.72
C THR A 249 -24.72 -1.56 -36.03
N THR A 250 -25.04 -2.77 -35.57
CA THR A 250 -26.29 -3.04 -34.82
C THR A 250 -25.92 -3.85 -33.57
N SER A 251 -25.94 -3.22 -32.40
CA SER A 251 -25.85 -3.91 -31.12
C SER A 251 -27.07 -4.80 -30.92
N ILE A 252 -26.95 -6.10 -31.18
CA ILE A 252 -27.98 -7.07 -30.83
C ILE A 252 -27.80 -7.37 -29.33
N PRO A 253 -28.81 -7.09 -28.47
CA PRO A 253 -28.72 -7.45 -27.06
C PRO A 253 -28.53 -8.95 -26.92
N TYR A 254 -27.66 -9.36 -26.00
CA TYR A 254 -27.49 -10.78 -25.68
C TYR A 254 -28.81 -11.37 -25.18
N THR A 255 -29.20 -12.50 -25.74
CA THR A 255 -30.41 -13.25 -25.36
C THR A 255 -30.06 -14.70 -25.11
N ASP A 256 -30.61 -15.26 -24.04
CA ASP A 256 -30.52 -16.70 -23.73
C ASP A 256 -31.87 -17.23 -23.25
N THR A 257 -32.11 -18.53 -23.32
CA THR A 257 -33.36 -19.12 -22.88
C THR A 257 -33.10 -20.00 -21.68
N VAL A 258 -33.60 -19.59 -20.51
CA VAL A 258 -33.48 -20.27 -19.24
C VAL A 258 -34.85 -20.60 -18.69
N GLY A 259 -35.09 -21.82 -18.29
CA GLY A 259 -36.39 -22.25 -17.78
C GLY A 259 -37.59 -22.02 -18.72
N GLY A 260 -37.35 -21.95 -20.04
CA GLY A 260 -38.36 -21.68 -21.04
C GLY A 260 -38.67 -20.19 -21.26
N ILE A 261 -37.95 -19.29 -20.57
CA ILE A 261 -38.08 -17.85 -20.68
C ILE A 261 -36.88 -17.31 -21.48
N THR A 262 -37.14 -16.55 -22.51
CA THR A 262 -36.05 -15.85 -23.22
C THR A 262 -35.66 -14.60 -22.43
N LEU A 263 -34.43 -14.58 -21.94
CA LEU A 263 -33.82 -13.52 -21.16
C LEU A 263 -33.00 -12.63 -22.07
N THR A 264 -33.16 -11.34 -21.97
CA THR A 264 -32.37 -10.33 -22.70
C THR A 264 -31.59 -9.50 -21.72
N LEU A 265 -30.32 -9.28 -21.99
CA LEU A 265 -29.45 -8.44 -21.17
C LEU A 265 -29.99 -7.00 -21.14
N SER A 266 -30.22 -6.47 -19.94
CA SER A 266 -30.61 -5.07 -19.78
C SER A 266 -29.39 -4.18 -19.89
N THR A 267 -29.46 -3.16 -20.74
CA THR A 267 -28.40 -2.17 -20.92
C THR A 267 -28.96 -0.77 -20.83
N SER A 268 -28.23 0.11 -20.19
CA SER A 268 -28.58 1.55 -20.14
C SER A 268 -27.35 2.40 -20.42
N THR A 269 -27.62 3.61 -20.87
CA THR A 269 -26.59 4.61 -21.11
C THR A 269 -26.15 5.20 -19.76
N LYS A 270 -24.89 5.00 -19.37
CA LYS A 270 -24.36 5.45 -18.09
C LYS A 270 -23.19 6.40 -18.27
N THR A 271 -23.08 7.33 -17.36
CA THR A 271 -21.89 8.17 -17.21
C THR A 271 -20.82 7.35 -16.50
N VAL A 272 -19.62 7.25 -17.06
CA VAL A 272 -18.54 6.45 -16.52
C VAL A 272 -17.27 7.26 -16.35
N VAL A 273 -16.49 6.92 -15.34
CA VAL A 273 -15.16 7.47 -15.06
C VAL A 273 -14.14 6.38 -15.27
N LYS A 274 -13.10 6.67 -16.09
CA LYS A 274 -12.02 5.72 -16.33
C LYS A 274 -10.88 5.93 -15.34
N TYR A 275 -10.38 4.81 -14.81
CA TYR A 275 -9.16 4.76 -14.04
C TYR A 275 -7.97 4.56 -14.99
N ASN A 276 -6.95 5.42 -14.90
CA ASN A 276 -5.78 5.41 -15.78
C ASN A 276 -4.52 4.82 -15.12
N GLY A 277 -4.58 4.54 -13.82
CA GLY A 277 -3.50 3.90 -13.08
C GLY A 277 -3.36 2.42 -13.45
N ASP A 278 -2.40 1.74 -12.83
CA ASP A 278 -2.30 0.30 -12.92
C ASP A 278 -2.83 -0.41 -11.66
N LEU A 279 -3.01 -1.73 -11.76
CA LEU A 279 -3.52 -2.57 -10.67
C LEU A 279 -2.40 -3.17 -9.82
N ASN A 280 -1.13 -2.87 -10.14
CA ASN A 280 0.00 -3.47 -9.45
C ASN A 280 0.23 -2.81 -8.10
N LYS A 281 0.45 -3.65 -7.10
CA LYS A 281 0.74 -3.21 -5.74
C LYS A 281 2.23 -2.94 -5.55
N ILE A 282 2.55 -1.94 -4.74
CA ILE A 282 3.91 -1.62 -4.33
C ILE A 282 4.15 -2.31 -3.01
N SER A 283 5.18 -3.14 -2.94
CA SER A 283 5.63 -3.76 -1.70
C SER A 283 7.03 -3.28 -1.37
N MET A 284 7.30 -3.02 -0.09
CA MET A 284 8.61 -2.61 0.39
C MET A 284 9.23 -3.76 1.18
N PRO A 285 10.50 -4.15 0.91
CA PRO A 285 11.16 -5.17 1.69
C PRO A 285 11.44 -4.63 3.10
N ILE A 286 10.86 -5.28 4.10
CA ILE A 286 11.00 -4.96 5.53
C ILE A 286 11.66 -6.08 6.32
N GLN A 287 12.10 -7.16 5.65
CA GLN A 287 12.75 -8.32 6.27
C GLN A 287 13.59 -9.10 5.26
N ASN A 288 14.51 -9.88 5.77
CA ASN A 288 15.28 -10.81 4.94
C ASN A 288 14.35 -11.90 4.38
N GLY A 289 14.24 -11.98 3.07
CA GLY A 289 13.34 -12.95 2.39
C GLY A 289 12.43 -12.33 1.35
N GLY A 290 12.46 -11.00 1.24
CA GLY A 290 11.67 -10.23 0.29
C GLY A 290 10.24 -9.95 0.75
N ALA A 291 9.62 -8.98 0.14
CA ALA A 291 8.24 -8.61 0.39
C ALA A 291 7.28 -9.56 -0.34
N LYS A 292 6.15 -9.85 0.28
CA LYS A 292 5.04 -10.56 -0.36
C LYS A 292 4.06 -9.53 -0.92
N PRO A 293 3.93 -9.39 -2.25
CA PRO A 293 3.18 -8.29 -2.87
C PRO A 293 1.72 -8.15 -2.37
N GLU A 294 1.09 -9.28 -2.02
CA GLU A 294 -0.32 -9.26 -1.60
C GLU A 294 -0.52 -8.89 -0.13
N SER A 295 0.37 -9.35 0.77
CA SER A 295 0.26 -9.08 2.21
C SER A 295 1.02 -7.84 2.66
N ASP A 296 2.09 -7.49 1.95
CA ASP A 296 3.03 -6.43 2.35
C ASP A 296 2.91 -5.19 1.44
N SER A 297 1.78 -5.02 0.74
CA SER A 297 1.55 -3.85 -0.09
C SER A 297 1.35 -2.60 0.77
N VAL A 298 2.10 -1.54 0.43
CA VAL A 298 2.04 -0.24 1.10
C VAL A 298 1.08 0.73 0.45
N ASN A 299 0.70 0.47 -0.80
CA ASN A 299 -0.24 1.29 -1.56
C ASN A 299 -1.60 0.62 -1.70
N MET A 300 -2.59 1.44 -2.00
CA MET A 300 -3.91 1.05 -2.49
C MET A 300 -4.08 1.64 -3.89
N THR A 301 -4.60 0.85 -4.81
CA THR A 301 -4.89 1.33 -6.17
C THR A 301 -6.25 2.01 -6.22
N GLY A 302 -6.53 2.80 -7.26
CA GLY A 302 -7.86 3.37 -7.48
C GLY A 302 -8.92 2.30 -7.69
N ALA A 303 -8.55 1.14 -8.21
CA ALA A 303 -9.45 0.00 -8.31
C ALA A 303 -9.77 -0.64 -6.95
N ASP A 304 -8.79 -0.69 -6.02
CA ASP A 304 -9.06 -1.11 -4.64
C ASP A 304 -9.96 -0.09 -3.91
N LEU A 305 -9.81 1.21 -4.21
CA LEU A 305 -10.56 2.29 -3.57
C LEU A 305 -12.01 2.40 -4.06
N PHE A 306 -12.23 2.36 -5.38
CA PHE A 306 -13.55 2.58 -5.97
C PHE A 306 -14.15 1.32 -6.61
N GLY A 307 -13.55 0.17 -6.35
CA GLY A 307 -13.95 -1.10 -6.94
C GLY A 307 -13.57 -1.23 -8.41
N THR A 308 -13.53 -2.47 -8.86
CA THR A 308 -13.38 -2.80 -10.29
C THR A 308 -14.76 -2.96 -10.92
N ASP A 309 -14.80 -2.95 -12.24
CA ASP A 309 -15.95 -3.44 -12.95
C ASP A 309 -16.21 -4.93 -12.65
N ILE A 310 -17.40 -5.43 -12.91
CA ILE A 310 -17.75 -6.86 -12.68
C ILE A 310 -16.79 -7.85 -13.37
N PHE A 311 -16.04 -7.36 -14.37
CA PHE A 311 -15.05 -8.15 -15.12
C PHE A 311 -13.62 -7.97 -14.62
N GLY A 312 -13.40 -7.26 -13.50
CA GLY A 312 -12.05 -6.99 -12.99
C GLY A 312 -11.23 -6.00 -13.83
N GLY A 313 -11.89 -5.23 -14.70
CA GLY A 313 -11.25 -4.19 -15.52
C GLY A 313 -10.89 -2.93 -14.74
N GLN A 314 -10.34 -1.94 -15.44
CA GLN A 314 -9.97 -0.63 -14.87
C GLN A 314 -11.17 0.30 -14.62
N GLY A 315 -12.34 -0.26 -14.39
CA GLY A 315 -13.55 0.48 -14.07
C GLY A 315 -13.52 1.08 -12.67
N SER A 316 -14.33 2.11 -12.46
CA SER A 316 -14.52 2.74 -11.15
C SER A 316 -15.97 2.55 -10.74
N SER A 317 -16.31 1.33 -10.33
CA SER A 317 -17.69 0.90 -10.05
C SER A 317 -18.43 1.87 -9.12
N LEU A 318 -17.79 2.22 -7.99
CA LEU A 318 -18.38 3.14 -7.01
C LEU A 318 -18.63 4.54 -7.59
N LEU A 319 -17.67 5.11 -8.34
CA LEU A 319 -17.87 6.43 -8.95
C LEU A 319 -19.01 6.41 -9.99
N ASN A 320 -19.12 5.34 -10.76
CA ASN A 320 -20.22 5.18 -11.72
C ASN A 320 -21.57 5.09 -10.99
N ASP A 321 -21.63 4.39 -9.86
CA ASP A 321 -22.82 4.31 -9.02
C ASP A 321 -23.21 5.70 -8.44
N LEU A 322 -22.24 6.52 -8.05
CA LEU A 322 -22.50 7.90 -7.59
C LEU A 322 -23.06 8.78 -8.71
N PHE A 323 -22.58 8.64 -9.95
CA PHE A 323 -23.15 9.34 -11.09
C PHE A 323 -24.57 8.87 -11.40
N GLU A 324 -24.87 7.58 -11.25
CA GLU A 324 -26.24 7.05 -11.41
C GLU A 324 -27.17 7.66 -10.35
N ILE A 325 -26.73 7.73 -9.09
CA ILE A 325 -27.47 8.40 -8.02
C ILE A 325 -27.76 9.85 -8.38
N ARG A 326 -26.74 10.60 -8.82
CA ARG A 326 -26.92 12.00 -9.26
C ARG A 326 -27.95 12.13 -10.38
N ASP A 327 -27.89 11.26 -11.39
CA ASP A 327 -28.79 11.30 -12.54
C ASP A 327 -30.23 10.99 -12.12
N LYS A 328 -30.42 10.04 -11.21
CA LYS A 328 -31.72 9.71 -10.64
C LYS A 328 -32.30 10.83 -9.75
N ILE A 329 -31.46 11.51 -8.97
CA ILE A 329 -31.87 12.71 -8.22
C ILE A 329 -32.30 13.78 -9.21
N SER A 330 -31.52 14.05 -10.26
CA SER A 330 -31.84 15.05 -11.26
C SER A 330 -33.14 14.74 -12.02
N ALA A 331 -33.44 13.46 -12.26
CA ALA A 331 -34.68 12.99 -12.89
C ALA A 331 -35.89 13.02 -11.94
N GLY A 332 -35.67 13.14 -10.63
CA GLY A 332 -36.74 13.08 -9.62
C GLY A 332 -37.31 11.68 -9.42
N ASP A 333 -36.52 10.63 -9.64
CA ASP A 333 -36.96 9.24 -9.53
C ASP A 333 -36.95 8.81 -8.03
N VAL A 334 -37.88 9.33 -7.26
CA VAL A 334 -38.02 9.09 -5.82
C VAL A 334 -38.17 7.61 -5.50
N HIS A 335 -38.85 6.84 -6.36
CA HIS A 335 -39.02 5.40 -6.14
C HIS A 335 -37.69 4.66 -6.18
N TRP A 336 -36.90 4.90 -7.22
CA TRP A 336 -35.56 4.29 -7.33
C TRP A 336 -34.64 4.75 -6.19
N LEU A 337 -34.69 6.05 -5.82
CA LEU A 337 -33.86 6.60 -4.73
C LEU A 337 -34.18 5.93 -3.39
N SER A 338 -35.47 5.66 -3.10
CA SER A 338 -35.88 5.03 -1.84
C SER A 338 -35.59 3.53 -1.78
N GLU A 339 -35.68 2.79 -2.89
CA GLU A 339 -35.44 1.34 -2.93
C GLU A 339 -33.96 1.00 -3.16
N THR A 340 -33.32 1.64 -4.12
CA THR A 340 -31.99 1.28 -4.59
C THR A 340 -30.95 2.34 -4.22
N GLY A 341 -31.27 3.63 -4.36
CA GLY A 341 -30.32 4.71 -4.20
C GLY A 341 -29.72 4.81 -2.81
N ILE A 342 -30.54 4.66 -1.76
CA ILE A 342 -30.05 4.68 -0.37
C ILE A 342 -29.15 3.48 -0.11
N THR A 343 -29.53 2.29 -0.57
CA THR A 343 -28.73 1.07 -0.41
C THR A 343 -27.39 1.21 -1.13
N LEU A 344 -27.39 1.74 -2.34
CA LEU A 344 -26.20 1.94 -3.15
C LEU A 344 -25.24 2.95 -2.49
N ALA A 345 -25.77 4.06 -1.96
CA ALA A 345 -24.98 5.06 -1.24
C ALA A 345 -24.37 4.51 0.03
N ASN A 346 -25.12 3.74 0.82
CA ASN A 346 -24.63 3.09 2.03
C ASN A 346 -23.55 2.06 1.69
N ASN A 347 -23.77 1.19 0.70
CA ASN A 347 -22.80 0.19 0.28
C ASN A 347 -21.49 0.84 -0.20
N SER A 348 -21.58 1.97 -0.90
CA SER A 348 -20.42 2.74 -1.33
C SER A 348 -19.63 3.31 -0.16
N HIS A 349 -20.30 3.84 0.85
CA HIS A 349 -19.69 4.33 2.07
C HIS A 349 -19.04 3.20 2.86
N ASP A 350 -19.76 2.10 3.10
CA ASP A 350 -19.28 0.96 3.87
C ASP A 350 -18.09 0.26 3.18
N TYR A 351 -18.09 0.22 1.85
CA TYR A 351 -16.98 -0.30 1.07
C TYR A 351 -15.69 0.49 1.36
N VAL A 352 -15.75 1.83 1.32
CA VAL A 352 -14.57 2.68 1.58
C VAL A 352 -14.13 2.56 3.03
N ILE A 353 -15.04 2.53 4.00
CA ILE A 353 -14.71 2.33 5.44
C ILE A 353 -14.02 0.98 5.66
N ASN A 354 -14.48 -0.09 5.00
CA ASN A 354 -13.82 -1.39 5.10
C ASN A 354 -12.39 -1.33 4.53
N LYS A 355 -12.19 -0.62 3.42
CA LYS A 355 -10.85 -0.44 2.83
C LYS A 355 -9.96 0.47 3.67
N GLU A 356 -10.50 1.52 4.27
CA GLU A 356 -9.80 2.37 5.26
C GLU A 356 -9.33 1.53 6.46
N SER A 357 -10.21 0.68 7.00
CA SER A 357 -9.87 -0.22 8.10
C SER A 357 -8.75 -1.21 7.73
N GLU A 358 -8.73 -1.69 6.49
CA GLU A 358 -7.66 -2.56 5.97
C GLU A 358 -6.30 -1.83 5.97
N ILE A 359 -6.27 -0.59 5.48
CA ILE A 359 -5.04 0.24 5.48
C ILE A 359 -4.64 0.60 6.92
N GLY A 360 -5.58 0.97 7.77
CA GLY A 360 -5.33 1.27 9.19
C GLY A 360 -4.71 0.11 9.94
N GLY A 361 -5.19 -1.12 9.69
CA GLY A 361 -4.61 -2.34 10.25
C GLY A 361 -3.18 -2.60 9.78
N ARG A 362 -2.91 -2.40 8.50
CA ARG A 362 -1.55 -2.50 7.93
C ARG A 362 -0.63 -1.42 8.50
N LEU A 363 -1.09 -0.17 8.57
CA LEU A 363 -0.35 0.95 9.13
C LEU A 363 0.09 0.64 10.57
N SER A 364 -0.84 0.16 11.42
CA SER A 364 -0.52 -0.23 12.79
C SER A 364 0.53 -1.34 12.86
N SER A 365 0.46 -2.34 11.98
CA SER A 365 1.46 -3.41 11.89
C SER A 365 2.85 -2.88 11.48
N TYR A 366 2.90 -1.94 10.54
CA TYR A 366 4.15 -1.32 10.08
C TYR A 366 4.76 -0.41 11.14
N GLU A 367 3.95 0.36 11.89
CA GLU A 367 4.41 1.18 13.02
C GLU A 367 4.99 0.31 14.14
N MET A 368 4.35 -0.82 14.47
CA MET A 368 4.88 -1.79 15.44
C MET A 368 6.22 -2.38 14.95
N THR A 369 6.28 -2.78 13.69
CA THR A 369 7.51 -3.32 13.10
C THR A 369 8.64 -2.28 13.12
N LYS A 370 8.34 -1.02 12.82
CA LYS A 370 9.30 0.09 12.89
C LYS A 370 9.88 0.22 14.31
N SER A 371 9.03 0.20 15.34
CA SER A 371 9.47 0.26 16.74
C SER A 371 10.44 -0.88 17.09
N ILE A 372 10.15 -2.10 16.61
CA ILE A 372 11.03 -3.26 16.82
C ILE A 372 12.40 -3.05 16.15
N PHE A 373 12.44 -2.47 14.95
CA PHE A 373 13.72 -2.19 14.28
C PHE A 373 14.50 -1.05 14.94
N GLU A 374 13.83 -0.03 15.45
CA GLU A 374 14.46 1.05 16.23
C GLU A 374 15.06 0.51 17.54
N ASP A 375 14.35 -0.36 18.24
CA ASP A 375 14.87 -1.06 19.42
C ASP A 375 16.07 -1.96 19.08
N ASN A 376 15.97 -2.72 17.99
CA ASN A 376 17.07 -3.56 17.50
C ASN A 376 18.31 -2.72 17.13
N ASN A 377 18.14 -1.56 16.51
CA ASN A 377 19.25 -0.64 16.22
C ASN A 377 19.97 -0.21 17.51
N THR A 378 19.20 0.07 18.55
CA THR A 378 19.76 0.44 19.86
C THR A 378 20.55 -0.72 20.45
N VAL A 379 20.03 -1.93 20.40
CA VAL A 379 20.73 -3.14 20.91
C VAL A 379 22.01 -3.40 20.10
N ILE A 380 21.94 -3.40 18.76
CA ILE A 380 23.10 -3.64 17.89
C ILE A 380 24.18 -2.57 18.12
N THR A 381 23.78 -1.29 18.28
CA THR A 381 24.73 -0.20 18.60
C THR A 381 25.39 -0.42 19.95
N GLY A 382 24.63 -0.87 20.95
CA GLY A 382 25.17 -1.26 22.25
C GLY A 382 26.16 -2.44 22.17
N ASP A 383 25.83 -3.44 21.34
CA ASP A 383 26.72 -4.60 21.11
C ASP A 383 28.01 -4.19 20.37
N ILE A 384 27.94 -3.28 19.41
CA ILE A 384 29.11 -2.71 18.74
C ILE A 384 29.97 -1.99 19.75
N SER A 385 29.38 -1.12 20.57
CA SER A 385 30.10 -0.41 21.63
C SER A 385 30.76 -1.36 22.63
N GLY A 386 30.06 -2.40 23.07
CA GLY A 386 30.59 -3.41 23.98
C GLY A 386 31.78 -4.22 23.44
N VAL A 387 31.90 -4.33 22.11
CA VAL A 387 32.95 -5.11 21.44
C VAL A 387 34.08 -4.22 20.90
N SER A 388 33.79 -3.00 20.49
CA SER A 388 34.67 -2.10 19.73
C SER A 388 35.22 -0.94 20.55
N ASP A 389 34.50 -0.50 21.60
CA ASP A 389 34.89 0.70 22.31
C ASP A 389 35.98 0.43 23.33
N ALA A 390 36.95 1.34 23.37
CA ALA A 390 38.00 1.35 24.38
C ALA A 390 37.48 2.04 25.65
N LYS A 391 37.87 1.52 26.80
CA LYS A 391 37.65 2.20 28.08
C LYS A 391 38.63 3.35 28.21
N VAL A 392 38.18 4.53 27.81
CA VAL A 392 39.01 5.73 27.66
C VAL A 392 39.71 6.11 28.98
N ASP A 393 39.09 5.91 30.13
CA ASP A 393 39.64 6.15 31.45
C ASP A 393 40.87 5.22 31.76
N GLU A 394 40.75 3.93 31.43
CA GLU A 394 41.86 2.96 31.53
C GLU A 394 42.96 3.31 30.50
N VAL A 395 42.59 3.62 29.25
CA VAL A 395 43.52 3.99 28.18
C VAL A 395 44.33 5.26 28.54
N ILE A 396 43.70 6.30 29.08
CA ILE A 396 44.39 7.51 29.52
C ILE A 396 45.36 7.22 30.65
N THR A 397 44.95 6.40 31.62
CA THR A 397 45.82 6.01 32.74
C THR A 397 47.02 5.22 32.25
N ASP A 398 46.79 4.26 31.36
CA ASP A 398 47.86 3.45 30.75
C ASP A 398 48.80 4.29 29.87
N LEU A 399 48.25 5.28 29.13
CA LEU A 399 49.03 6.20 28.31
C LEU A 399 49.94 7.06 29.17
N GLN A 400 49.45 7.61 30.30
CA GLN A 400 50.29 8.35 31.26
C GLN A 400 51.41 7.50 31.83
N MET A 401 51.12 6.25 32.22
CA MET A 401 52.14 5.31 32.66
C MET A 401 53.14 5.01 31.55
N ALA A 402 52.69 4.77 30.32
CA ALA A 402 53.56 4.49 29.19
C ALA A 402 54.48 5.70 28.89
N GLU A 403 53.97 6.94 29.00
CA GLU A 403 54.76 8.15 28.87
C GLU A 403 55.84 8.29 29.95
N ILE A 404 55.50 8.02 31.20
CA ILE A 404 56.47 8.00 32.32
C ILE A 404 57.57 6.96 32.07
N VAL A 405 57.17 5.75 31.67
CA VAL A 405 58.12 4.67 31.37
C VAL A 405 59.03 5.06 30.19
N TYR A 406 58.49 5.67 29.15
CA TYR A 406 59.27 6.11 28.00
C TYR A 406 60.27 7.22 28.38
N ARG A 407 59.85 8.24 29.15
CA ARG A 407 60.73 9.29 29.67
C ARG A 407 61.84 8.75 30.59
N LEU A 408 61.51 7.82 31.51
CA LEU A 408 62.47 7.14 32.34
C LEU A 408 63.47 6.31 31.51
N SER A 409 62.98 5.62 30.49
CA SER A 409 63.83 4.85 29.58
C SER A 409 64.84 5.76 28.86
N LEU A 410 64.38 6.92 28.36
CA LEU A 410 65.26 7.93 27.73
C LEU A 410 66.32 8.43 28.73
N SER A 411 65.96 8.70 29.98
CA SER A 411 66.89 9.14 31.04
C SER A 411 67.95 8.06 31.38
N VAL A 412 67.56 6.79 31.43
CA VAL A 412 68.45 5.65 31.64
C VAL A 412 69.36 5.45 30.42
N GLY A 413 68.81 5.67 29.21
CA GLY A 413 69.56 5.57 27.95
C GLY A 413 70.72 6.53 27.84
N SER A 414 70.55 7.76 28.29
CA SER A 414 71.63 8.75 28.34
C SER A 414 72.79 8.36 29.22
N LYS A 415 72.59 7.39 30.16
CA LYS A 415 73.61 6.87 31.03
C LYS A 415 74.26 5.57 30.53
N ILE A 416 73.60 4.80 29.71
CA ILE A 416 74.01 3.50 29.20
C ILE A 416 74.69 3.60 27.82
N LEU A 417 74.19 4.50 26.98
CA LEU A 417 74.79 4.71 25.66
C LEU A 417 76.16 5.43 25.82
N PRO A 418 77.22 4.94 25.19
CA PRO A 418 78.53 5.62 25.27
C PRO A 418 78.41 6.99 24.63
N PRO A 419 79.02 8.04 25.20
CA PRO A 419 79.00 9.38 24.61
C PRO A 419 79.49 9.32 23.18
N SER A 420 78.69 9.94 22.25
CA SER A 420 79.11 10.00 20.86
C SER A 420 80.28 10.94 20.72
N LEU A 421 81.09 10.73 19.69
CA LEU A 421 82.24 11.58 19.40
C LEU A 421 81.93 13.05 19.24
N ALA A 422 80.60 13.36 18.95
CA ALA A 422 80.05 14.69 18.82
C ALA A 422 79.91 15.45 20.16
N ASP A 423 79.92 14.76 21.31
CA ASP A 423 79.89 15.39 22.63
C ASP A 423 81.32 15.81 23.12
N TYR A 424 82.33 15.50 22.30
CA TYR A 424 83.72 15.83 22.55
C TYR A 424 84.35 16.87 21.61
N LEU A 425 83.54 17.36 20.60
CA LEU A 425 83.90 18.40 19.70
C LEU A 425 83.14 19.68 20.01
#